data_46510e5df805094ddb50a28d95566e30
#
_entry.id   46510e5df805094ddb50a28d95566e30
#
_cell.length_a   1.000
_cell.length_b   1.000
_cell.length_c   1.000
_cell.angle_alpha   90.00
_cell.angle_beta   90.00
_cell.angle_gamma   90.00
#
_symmetry.space_group_name_H-M   'P 1'
#
loop_
_entity.id
_entity.type
_entity.pdbx_description
1 polymer ?
#
loop_
_entity_poly.entity_id
_entity_poly.type
_entity_poly.pdbx_seq_one_letter_code
_entity_poly.pdbx_strand_id
1 'polypeptide(L)'
;TAFNADFDGDQMAVHLPLGEDACREAKMLMLASGNLLKPSDGAPVTVPTQDMILGSYYLTTVRENEEGAGKIFRDENEALMAYAEHVVTLHAPIKVRRTMVIDGVERTGLVDATVGRIIFNNPVPQNLGYIDRTDPEHWLEYEVSFRVTKKTLPDIISRCMTRNGTRACAKMLDSIKAQGYKYSTLSAISVAVCDAVIPPQKDELIADADKQVSQVNKLFNRGLISENERYTQTINIWQATTDKVSKALAANLPKDNEIFMMADSGARGSMNQIKQLAGMRGLLANTAGKTIEMPIRANYREGLNILEYFVSARGARKGLADTALRTADSGYLTRRMVDVSQEVIVREIDCGTTDGLWVSEIHEGKEKIESFRERIIGRYAVGDVINPVTGEVIVPEGKMIDLYDANDIEAAGITKLKIRSLLTCRAKIGVCAHCYGSDMANGEPVQLGESIGVIAAESIGEPGTQLTMRTFHTGGIASAEDITQGLPRVEELFESRRPKSMAIMSEISGVVSQDDTKKNVVIKVTGKDENG
;
A
#
# COMPACT_ATOMS: atom_id res chain seq x y z
N THR A 1 14.34 -0.60 11.59
CA THR A 1 13.03 -1.09 11.06
C THR A 1 12.74 -2.50 11.56
N ALA A 2 13.69 -3.45 11.45
CA ALA A 2 13.48 -4.84 11.87
C ALA A 2 13.15 -4.97 13.37
N PHE A 3 13.70 -4.10 14.21
CA PHE A 3 13.40 -4.08 15.65
C PHE A 3 12.19 -3.23 16.01
N ASN A 4 11.60 -2.51 15.06
CA ASN A 4 10.57 -1.49 15.31
C ASN A 4 10.99 -0.53 16.43
N ALA A 5 12.28 -0.14 16.46
CA ALA A 5 12.88 0.73 17.46
C ALA A 5 12.81 2.20 17.02
N ASP A 6 12.61 3.08 17.98
CA ASP A 6 12.77 4.52 17.85
C ASP A 6 13.77 5.05 18.92
N PHE A 7 14.01 6.33 18.92
CA PHE A 7 14.99 6.95 19.83
C PHE A 7 14.33 7.75 20.96
N ASP A 8 13.16 7.35 21.40
CA ASP A 8 12.37 8.00 22.45
C ASP A 8 12.61 7.41 23.86
N GLY A 9 13.57 6.49 24.00
CA GLY A 9 13.95 5.86 25.27
C GLY A 9 13.99 4.34 25.23
N ASP A 10 13.93 3.74 24.04
CA ASP A 10 14.03 2.29 23.84
C ASP A 10 15.37 1.75 24.37
N GLN A 11 15.33 0.62 25.06
CA GLN A 11 16.50 -0.09 25.54
C GLN A 11 16.77 -1.31 24.67
N MET A 12 18.05 -1.52 24.33
CA MET A 12 18.51 -2.67 23.57
C MET A 12 19.80 -3.25 24.17
N ALA A 13 19.93 -4.58 24.08
CA ALA A 13 21.17 -5.26 24.47
C ALA A 13 22.13 -5.33 23.27
N VAL A 14 23.43 -5.21 23.56
CA VAL A 14 24.50 -5.40 22.57
C VAL A 14 25.26 -6.66 22.91
N HIS A 15 25.35 -7.58 21.94
CA HIS A 15 26.09 -8.83 22.07
C HIS A 15 27.26 -8.85 21.11
N LEU A 16 28.45 -9.16 21.62
CA LEU A 16 29.68 -9.34 20.82
C LEU A 16 29.89 -10.84 20.56
N PRO A 17 29.83 -11.33 19.32
CA PRO A 17 30.17 -12.72 19.02
C PRO A 17 31.67 -12.95 19.20
N LEU A 18 32.06 -13.97 19.97
CA LEU A 18 33.45 -14.26 20.30
C LEU A 18 34.06 -15.39 19.48
N GLY A 19 33.25 -16.37 19.05
CA GLY A 19 33.68 -17.49 18.25
C GLY A 19 33.71 -17.16 16.73
N GLU A 20 34.60 -17.82 15.98
CA GLU A 20 34.66 -17.65 14.52
C GLU A 20 33.38 -18.07 13.82
N ASP A 21 32.74 -19.14 14.26
CA ASP A 21 31.46 -19.62 13.70
C ASP A 21 30.33 -18.63 14.03
N ALA A 22 30.26 -18.13 15.25
CA ALA A 22 29.30 -17.10 15.63
C ALA A 22 29.49 -15.80 14.83
N CYS A 23 30.76 -15.40 14.60
CA CYS A 23 31.05 -14.25 13.74
C CYS A 23 30.63 -14.49 12.29
N ARG A 24 30.79 -15.72 11.79
CA ARG A 24 30.38 -16.11 10.43
C ARG A 24 28.85 -16.08 10.29
N GLU A 25 28.14 -16.68 11.24
CA GLU A 25 26.67 -16.64 11.26
C GLU A 25 26.13 -15.21 11.36
N ALA A 26 26.70 -14.37 12.23
CA ALA A 26 26.31 -12.98 12.34
C ALA A 26 26.45 -12.21 11.02
N LYS A 27 27.56 -12.47 10.27
CA LYS A 27 27.78 -11.82 8.97
C LYS A 27 26.90 -12.39 7.84
N MET A 28 26.62 -13.68 7.84
CA MET A 28 25.90 -14.33 6.74
C MET A 28 24.39 -14.28 6.93
N LEU A 29 23.90 -14.45 8.18
CA LEU A 29 22.46 -14.59 8.46
C LEU A 29 21.84 -13.34 9.10
N MET A 30 22.58 -12.59 9.94
CA MET A 30 22.01 -11.50 10.72
C MET A 30 22.29 -10.11 10.15
N LEU A 31 23.26 -9.95 9.28
CA LEU A 31 23.64 -8.63 8.76
C LEU A 31 22.47 -8.01 7.96
N ALA A 32 22.06 -6.80 8.34
CA ALA A 32 20.91 -6.11 7.73
C ALA A 32 21.02 -5.92 6.21
N SER A 33 22.23 -5.71 5.68
CA SER A 33 22.45 -5.61 4.23
C SER A 33 22.21 -6.92 3.46
N GLY A 34 22.13 -8.05 4.15
CA GLY A 34 21.78 -9.35 3.59
C GLY A 34 20.27 -9.63 3.63
N ASN A 35 19.54 -8.98 4.54
CA ASN A 35 18.12 -9.22 4.82
C ASN A 35 17.28 -8.02 4.38
N LEU A 36 17.18 -7.80 3.08
CA LEU A 36 16.47 -6.65 2.51
C LEU A 36 15.00 -6.93 2.19
N LEU A 37 14.56 -8.20 2.19
CA LEU A 37 13.18 -8.61 1.91
C LEU A 37 12.47 -9.05 3.19
N LYS A 38 11.16 -8.85 3.22
CA LYS A 38 10.29 -9.34 4.30
C LYS A 38 9.95 -10.82 4.09
N PRO A 39 10.01 -11.65 5.12
CA PRO A 39 9.58 -13.05 5.01
C PRO A 39 8.06 -13.21 4.83
N SER A 40 7.26 -12.15 5.06
CA SER A 40 5.80 -12.18 4.95
C SER A 40 5.30 -12.14 3.50
N ASP A 41 5.86 -11.25 2.70
CA ASP A 41 5.36 -10.92 1.35
C ASP A 41 6.47 -10.77 0.30
N GLY A 42 7.75 -10.89 0.69
CA GLY A 42 8.89 -10.67 -0.19
C GLY A 42 9.10 -9.20 -0.60
N ALA A 43 8.35 -8.28 -0.03
CA ALA A 43 8.55 -6.86 -0.29
C ALA A 43 9.81 -6.33 0.43
N PRO A 44 10.45 -5.26 -0.07
CA PRO A 44 11.60 -4.66 0.60
C PRO A 44 11.27 -4.18 2.01
N VAL A 45 12.10 -4.56 3.01
CA VAL A 45 11.99 -4.06 4.40
C VAL A 45 12.54 -2.65 4.52
N THR A 46 13.71 -2.42 3.91
CA THR A 46 14.48 -1.18 4.03
C THR A 46 14.07 -0.16 2.99
N VAL A 47 12.81 0.27 3.06
CA VAL A 47 12.30 1.34 2.18
C VAL A 47 12.62 2.70 2.81
N PRO A 48 13.10 3.69 2.03
CA PRO A 48 13.24 5.06 2.49
C PRO A 48 11.92 5.60 3.06
N THR A 49 12.01 6.40 4.14
CA THR A 49 10.85 6.95 4.85
C THR A 49 10.98 8.45 5.06
N GLN A 50 9.88 9.14 5.31
CA GLN A 50 9.82 10.54 5.74
C GLN A 50 10.70 11.47 4.88
N ASP A 51 11.71 12.11 5.45
CA ASP A 51 12.58 13.09 4.78
C ASP A 51 13.33 12.51 3.58
N MET A 52 13.66 11.22 3.60
CA MET A 52 14.29 10.56 2.46
C MET A 52 13.36 10.50 1.25
N ILE A 53 12.05 10.23 1.50
CA ILE A 53 11.03 10.26 0.44
C ILE A 53 10.83 11.70 -0.04
N LEU A 54 10.72 12.65 0.88
CA LEU A 54 10.50 14.06 0.56
C LEU A 54 11.63 14.63 -0.31
N GLY A 55 12.90 14.33 0.03
CA GLY A 55 14.05 14.73 -0.76
C GLY A 55 14.09 14.07 -2.15
N SER A 56 13.75 12.79 -2.24
CA SER A 56 13.65 12.07 -3.52
C SER A 56 12.51 12.61 -4.40
N TYR A 57 11.37 12.90 -3.79
CA TYR A 57 10.22 13.53 -4.45
C TYR A 57 10.58 14.92 -4.98
N TYR A 58 11.24 15.74 -4.15
CA TYR A 58 11.70 17.07 -4.53
C TYR A 58 12.68 17.02 -5.71
N LEU A 59 13.66 16.12 -5.70
CA LEU A 59 14.59 15.92 -6.81
C LEU A 59 13.91 15.54 -8.13
N THR A 60 12.87 14.75 -8.09
CA THR A 60 12.22 14.20 -9.30
C THR A 60 11.02 15.00 -9.79
N THR A 61 10.64 16.06 -9.06
CA THR A 61 9.58 16.99 -9.47
C THR A 61 10.03 17.83 -10.66
N VAL A 62 9.11 18.11 -11.59
CA VAL A 62 9.33 18.96 -12.78
C VAL A 62 8.46 20.20 -12.68
N ARG A 63 9.02 21.35 -12.97
CA ARG A 63 8.32 22.65 -13.05
C ARG A 63 8.63 23.32 -14.38
N GLU A 64 7.62 23.51 -15.20
CA GLU A 64 7.78 23.93 -16.60
C GLU A 64 8.26 25.38 -16.76
N ASN A 65 7.95 26.26 -15.80
CA ASN A 65 8.18 27.70 -15.90
C ASN A 65 9.36 28.20 -15.05
N GLU A 66 10.38 27.37 -14.86
CA GLU A 66 11.57 27.76 -14.08
C GLU A 66 12.71 28.27 -14.96
N GLU A 67 13.63 29.00 -14.35
CA GLU A 67 14.82 29.55 -15.02
C GLU A 67 15.68 28.43 -15.60
N GLY A 68 16.02 28.59 -16.89
CA GLY A 68 16.83 27.60 -17.60
C GLY A 68 16.04 26.52 -18.32
N ALA A 69 14.70 26.55 -18.29
CA ALA A 69 13.88 25.62 -19.03
C ALA A 69 14.18 25.64 -20.54
N GLY A 70 14.26 24.45 -21.14
CA GLY A 70 14.52 24.28 -22.58
C GLY A 70 16.00 24.39 -22.99
N LYS A 71 16.94 24.64 -22.09
CA LYS A 71 18.38 24.67 -22.41
C LYS A 71 18.89 23.27 -22.77
N ILE A 72 19.89 23.23 -23.65
CA ILE A 72 20.51 22.00 -24.15
C ILE A 72 21.96 21.96 -23.63
N PHE A 73 22.36 20.85 -23.04
CA PHE A 73 23.69 20.63 -22.47
C PHE A 73 24.42 19.50 -23.19
N ARG A 74 25.73 19.64 -23.30
CA ARG A 74 26.60 18.68 -23.95
C ARG A 74 26.68 17.34 -23.22
N ASP A 75 26.70 17.40 -21.90
CA ASP A 75 26.76 16.21 -21.02
C ASP A 75 26.14 16.51 -19.66
N GLU A 76 26.04 15.46 -18.83
CA GLU A 76 25.48 15.54 -17.46
C GLU A 76 26.30 16.46 -16.55
N ASN A 77 27.64 16.50 -16.72
CA ASN A 77 28.53 17.33 -15.91
C ASN A 77 28.35 18.83 -16.20
N GLU A 78 28.16 19.19 -17.49
CA GLU A 78 27.87 20.58 -17.87
C GLU A 78 26.53 21.04 -17.26
N ALA A 79 25.50 20.20 -17.26
CA ALA A 79 24.22 20.49 -16.61
C ALA A 79 24.37 20.69 -15.09
N LEU A 80 25.20 19.89 -14.43
CA LEU A 80 25.50 20.04 -12.99
C LEU A 80 26.30 21.30 -12.71
N MET A 81 27.27 21.68 -13.56
CA MET A 81 28.00 22.95 -13.45
C MET A 81 27.05 24.14 -13.64
N ALA A 82 26.18 24.10 -14.63
CA ALA A 82 25.18 25.15 -14.87
C ALA A 82 24.22 25.32 -13.66
N TYR A 83 23.90 24.24 -13.00
CA TYR A 83 23.15 24.29 -11.75
C TYR A 83 23.96 24.93 -10.60
N ALA A 84 25.24 24.58 -10.46
CA ALA A 84 26.11 25.16 -9.45
C ALA A 84 26.30 26.67 -9.64
N GLU A 85 26.31 27.14 -10.91
CA GLU A 85 26.41 28.58 -11.27
C GLU A 85 25.03 29.28 -11.31
N HIS A 86 23.97 28.61 -10.84
CA HIS A 86 22.58 29.13 -10.83
C HIS A 86 22.03 29.56 -12.20
N VAL A 87 22.54 28.98 -13.28
CA VAL A 87 22.05 29.22 -14.67
C VAL A 87 20.80 28.42 -14.98
N VAL A 88 20.62 27.30 -14.25
CA VAL A 88 19.48 26.39 -14.35
C VAL A 88 19.05 25.98 -12.96
N THR A 89 17.73 25.90 -12.75
CA THR A 89 17.18 25.39 -11.50
C THR A 89 17.09 23.87 -11.48
N LEU A 90 16.89 23.29 -10.30
CA LEU A 90 16.83 21.83 -10.08
C LEU A 90 15.68 21.15 -10.85
N HIS A 91 14.56 21.85 -11.01
CA HIS A 91 13.30 21.33 -11.55
C HIS A 91 13.03 21.70 -13.00
N ALA A 92 13.86 22.59 -13.58
CA ALA A 92 13.69 23.06 -14.95
C ALA A 92 13.85 21.89 -15.94
N PRO A 93 12.92 21.70 -16.91
CA PRO A 93 13.08 20.72 -17.98
C PRO A 93 14.22 21.16 -18.91
N ILE A 94 15.21 20.31 -19.08
CA ILE A 94 16.39 20.52 -19.90
C ILE A 94 16.59 19.34 -20.85
N LYS A 95 17.42 19.54 -21.89
CA LYS A 95 17.86 18.46 -22.76
C LYS A 95 19.35 18.21 -22.56
N VAL A 96 19.71 16.97 -22.31
CA VAL A 96 21.10 16.58 -22.08
C VAL A 96 21.50 15.52 -23.09
N ARG A 97 22.67 15.69 -23.67
CA ARG A 97 23.27 14.68 -24.55
C ARG A 97 23.85 13.58 -23.68
N ARG A 98 23.32 12.38 -23.84
CA ARG A 98 23.72 11.19 -23.10
C ARG A 98 24.34 10.17 -24.01
N THR A 99 25.35 9.49 -23.53
CA THR A 99 26.02 8.38 -24.23
C THR A 99 25.92 7.14 -23.37
N MET A 100 25.45 6.06 -23.95
CA MET A 100 25.37 4.74 -23.29
C MET A 100 25.87 3.64 -24.23
N VAL A 101 26.44 2.58 -23.63
CA VAL A 101 26.77 1.36 -24.36
C VAL A 101 25.60 0.39 -24.23
N ILE A 102 24.95 0.09 -25.34
CA ILE A 102 23.82 -0.83 -25.44
C ILE A 102 24.21 -1.91 -26.45
N ASP A 103 24.13 -3.17 -26.05
CA ASP A 103 24.54 -4.33 -26.87
C ASP A 103 25.98 -4.21 -27.43
N GLY A 104 26.89 -3.61 -26.65
CA GLY A 104 28.29 -3.40 -27.05
C GLY A 104 28.51 -2.25 -28.04
N VAL A 105 27.47 -1.50 -28.41
CA VAL A 105 27.55 -0.34 -29.31
C VAL A 105 27.33 0.95 -28.50
N GLU A 106 28.24 1.91 -28.66
CA GLU A 106 28.12 3.23 -28.06
C GLU A 106 27.08 4.06 -28.83
N ARG A 107 26.05 4.51 -28.12
CA ARG A 107 24.95 5.31 -28.69
C ARG A 107 24.86 6.63 -27.96
N THR A 108 24.68 7.71 -28.73
CA THR A 108 24.62 9.07 -28.21
C THR A 108 23.38 9.77 -28.76
N GLY A 109 22.65 10.49 -27.90
CA GLY A 109 21.47 11.26 -28.29
C GLY A 109 21.07 12.27 -27.23
N LEU A 110 20.07 13.10 -27.55
CA LEU A 110 19.49 14.05 -26.61
C LEU A 110 18.34 13.40 -25.85
N VAL A 111 18.33 13.61 -24.54
CA VAL A 111 17.33 13.08 -23.62
C VAL A 111 16.70 14.22 -22.84
N ASP A 112 15.38 14.20 -22.69
CA ASP A 112 14.65 15.12 -21.83
C ASP A 112 14.84 14.73 -20.36
N ALA A 113 15.33 15.65 -19.55
CA ALA A 113 15.60 15.42 -18.14
C ALA A 113 15.45 16.72 -17.32
N THR A 114 15.66 16.62 -16.02
CA THR A 114 15.92 17.76 -15.13
C THR A 114 17.22 17.50 -14.39
N VAL A 115 17.87 18.54 -13.89
CA VAL A 115 19.09 18.36 -13.08
C VAL A 115 18.82 17.47 -11.88
N GLY A 116 17.67 17.61 -11.23
CA GLY A 116 17.29 16.76 -10.11
C GLY A 116 17.14 15.28 -10.47
N ARG A 117 16.58 14.96 -11.63
CA ARG A 117 16.50 13.57 -12.13
C ARG A 117 17.86 12.99 -12.47
N ILE A 118 18.77 13.79 -13.03
CA ILE A 118 20.15 13.36 -13.27
C ILE A 118 20.82 12.97 -11.95
N ILE A 119 20.70 13.82 -10.94
CA ILE A 119 21.28 13.58 -9.61
C ILE A 119 20.67 12.32 -8.98
N PHE A 120 19.34 12.14 -9.08
CA PHE A 120 18.66 10.96 -8.52
C PHE A 120 19.06 9.66 -9.22
N ASN A 121 19.22 9.69 -10.55
CA ASN A 121 19.60 8.52 -11.33
C ASN A 121 21.08 8.11 -11.21
N ASN A 122 21.94 9.01 -10.72
CA ASN A 122 23.38 8.72 -10.59
C ASN A 122 23.69 7.45 -9.77
N PRO A 123 23.11 7.24 -8.57
CA PRO A 123 23.30 6.00 -7.81
C PRO A 123 22.41 4.83 -8.30
N VAL A 124 21.42 5.09 -9.12
CA VAL A 124 20.45 4.08 -9.57
C VAL A 124 21.01 3.32 -10.77
N PRO A 125 21.13 1.98 -10.71
CA PRO A 125 21.55 1.19 -11.86
C PRO A 125 20.62 1.40 -13.06
N GLN A 126 21.21 1.62 -14.24
CA GLN A 126 20.46 1.94 -15.46
C GLN A 126 20.02 0.69 -16.24
N ASN A 127 19.74 -0.41 -15.53
CA ASN A 127 19.28 -1.69 -16.08
C ASN A 127 18.04 -2.23 -15.35
N LEU A 128 17.25 -1.36 -14.70
CA LEU A 128 16.10 -1.79 -13.90
C LEU A 128 14.91 -2.28 -14.74
N GLY A 129 14.85 -1.91 -16.03
CA GLY A 129 13.82 -2.36 -16.96
C GLY A 129 12.52 -1.59 -16.88
N TYR A 130 12.58 -0.32 -16.52
CA TYR A 130 11.48 0.61 -16.75
C TYR A 130 11.47 1.07 -18.21
N ILE A 131 12.63 1.11 -18.85
CA ILE A 131 12.81 1.52 -20.23
C ILE A 131 13.10 0.29 -21.08
N ASP A 132 12.36 0.16 -22.16
CA ASP A 132 12.64 -0.84 -23.18
C ASP A 132 13.85 -0.39 -24.01
N ARG A 133 15.00 -1.05 -23.79
CA ARG A 133 16.25 -0.74 -24.47
C ARG A 133 16.30 -1.29 -25.90
N THR A 134 15.27 -1.99 -26.37
CA THR A 134 15.16 -2.46 -27.75
C THR A 134 14.58 -1.39 -28.67
N ASP A 135 13.80 -0.44 -28.12
CA ASP A 135 13.19 0.65 -28.88
C ASP A 135 14.20 1.79 -29.11
N PRO A 136 14.49 2.14 -30.40
CA PRO A 136 15.42 3.21 -30.77
C PRO A 136 15.11 4.58 -30.17
N GLU A 137 13.86 4.90 -29.93
CA GLU A 137 13.44 6.22 -29.46
C GLU A 137 13.72 6.42 -27.96
N HIS A 138 13.70 5.31 -27.19
CA HIS A 138 13.80 5.34 -25.72
C HIS A 138 15.15 4.83 -25.16
N TRP A 139 16.09 4.39 -26.01
CA TRP A 139 17.35 3.77 -25.58
C TRP A 139 18.14 4.52 -24.52
N LEU A 140 18.14 5.85 -24.58
CA LEU A 140 19.00 6.72 -23.79
C LEU A 140 18.29 7.33 -22.58
N GLU A 141 17.00 7.11 -22.43
CA GLU A 141 16.23 7.65 -21.30
C GLU A 141 16.75 7.12 -19.96
N TYR A 142 16.53 7.93 -18.91
CA TYR A 142 16.82 7.52 -17.55
C TYR A 142 15.78 6.51 -17.06
N GLU A 143 16.22 5.48 -16.35
CA GLU A 143 15.33 4.48 -15.77
C GLU A 143 14.25 5.13 -14.88
N VAL A 144 14.61 6.15 -14.11
CA VAL A 144 13.65 6.91 -13.31
C VAL A 144 13.39 8.25 -13.98
N SER A 145 12.41 8.28 -14.89
CA SER A 145 11.94 9.48 -15.58
C SER A 145 10.64 10.05 -14.98
N PHE A 146 10.07 9.37 -14.01
CA PHE A 146 8.83 9.72 -13.31
C PHE A 146 9.10 10.34 -11.94
N ARG A 147 8.04 10.86 -11.31
CA ARG A 147 8.08 11.41 -9.95
C ARG A 147 8.16 10.28 -8.93
N VAL A 148 9.15 10.34 -8.07
CA VAL A 148 9.38 9.32 -7.02
C VAL A 148 8.51 9.60 -5.80
N THR A 149 7.77 8.59 -5.37
CA THR A 149 6.87 8.63 -4.21
C THR A 149 7.11 7.41 -3.33
N LYS A 150 6.47 7.39 -2.15
CA LYS A 150 6.48 6.21 -1.26
C LYS A 150 6.00 4.94 -1.95
N LYS A 151 5.12 5.04 -2.97
CA LYS A 151 4.59 3.87 -3.69
C LYS A 151 5.56 3.34 -4.75
N THR A 152 6.35 4.22 -5.38
CA THR A 152 7.26 3.84 -6.47
C THR A 152 8.63 3.36 -5.98
N LEU A 153 9.07 3.81 -4.80
CA LEU A 153 10.36 3.40 -4.24
C LEU A 153 10.50 1.89 -4.00
N PRO A 154 9.51 1.18 -3.43
CA PRO A 154 9.59 -0.27 -3.26
C PRO A 154 9.78 -1.03 -4.56
N ASP A 155 9.14 -0.59 -5.66
CA ASP A 155 9.28 -1.21 -6.98
C ASP A 155 10.71 -1.00 -7.54
N ILE A 156 11.27 0.21 -7.41
CA ILE A 156 12.66 0.49 -7.79
C ILE A 156 13.63 -0.43 -7.04
N ILE A 157 13.42 -0.60 -5.73
CA ILE A 157 14.27 -1.45 -4.87
C ILE A 157 14.13 -2.92 -5.26
N SER A 158 12.90 -3.40 -5.45
CA SER A 158 12.62 -4.78 -5.84
C SER A 158 13.28 -5.13 -7.18
N ARG A 159 13.14 -4.26 -8.20
CA ARG A 159 13.79 -4.45 -9.51
C ARG A 159 15.31 -4.42 -9.42
N CYS A 160 15.87 -3.52 -8.60
CA CYS A 160 17.31 -3.49 -8.35
C CYS A 160 17.79 -4.77 -7.70
N MET A 161 17.07 -5.28 -6.71
CA MET A 161 17.39 -6.53 -6.03
C MET A 161 17.40 -7.72 -6.98
N THR A 162 16.36 -7.85 -7.80
CA THR A 162 16.21 -8.96 -8.76
C THR A 162 17.29 -8.95 -9.83
N ARG A 163 17.68 -7.77 -10.35
CA ARG A 163 18.64 -7.68 -11.47
C ARG A 163 20.11 -7.53 -11.06
N ASN A 164 20.36 -6.85 -9.95
CA ASN A 164 21.72 -6.48 -9.54
C ASN A 164 22.15 -7.12 -8.21
N GLY A 165 21.24 -7.82 -7.53
CA GLY A 165 21.50 -8.52 -6.28
C GLY A 165 21.57 -7.60 -5.06
N THR A 166 21.68 -8.21 -3.89
CA THR A 166 21.57 -7.58 -2.56
C THR A 166 22.62 -6.50 -2.30
N ARG A 167 23.88 -6.76 -2.70
CA ARG A 167 24.99 -5.83 -2.44
C ARG A 167 24.88 -4.53 -3.22
N ALA A 168 24.49 -4.60 -4.49
CA ALA A 168 24.28 -3.41 -5.32
C ALA A 168 23.06 -2.61 -4.81
N CYS A 169 22.00 -3.30 -4.42
CA CYS A 169 20.82 -2.72 -3.85
C CYS A 169 21.10 -1.98 -2.53
N ALA A 170 21.87 -2.57 -1.62
CA ALA A 170 22.28 -1.93 -0.37
C ALA A 170 23.05 -0.62 -0.61
N LYS A 171 24.00 -0.64 -1.58
CA LYS A 171 24.77 0.57 -1.95
C LYS A 171 23.87 1.67 -2.56
N MET A 172 22.93 1.29 -3.41
CA MET A 172 21.93 2.20 -3.97
C MET A 172 21.08 2.83 -2.86
N LEU A 173 20.60 2.05 -1.90
CA LEU A 173 19.80 2.51 -0.77
C LEU A 173 20.55 3.50 0.12
N ASP A 174 21.82 3.25 0.43
CA ASP A 174 22.67 4.18 1.17
C ASP A 174 22.84 5.51 0.44
N SER A 175 22.99 5.48 -0.87
CA SER A 175 23.10 6.67 -1.68
C SER A 175 21.77 7.45 -1.77
N ILE A 176 20.64 6.76 -1.94
CA ILE A 176 19.31 7.38 -1.92
C ILE A 176 19.03 8.01 -0.55
N LYS A 177 19.39 7.34 0.54
CA LYS A 177 19.30 7.90 1.88
C LYS A 177 20.07 9.21 2.00
N ALA A 178 21.36 9.23 1.60
CA ALA A 178 22.22 10.40 1.68
C ALA A 178 21.69 11.57 0.82
N GLN A 179 21.26 11.27 -0.41
CA GLN A 179 20.64 12.27 -1.29
C GLN A 179 19.31 12.77 -0.73
N GLY A 180 18.47 11.88 -0.24
CA GLY A 180 17.16 12.20 0.32
C GLY A 180 17.28 13.23 1.46
N TYR A 181 18.13 12.97 2.44
CA TYR A 181 18.37 13.92 3.53
C TYR A 181 18.99 15.23 3.06
N LYS A 182 20.00 15.18 2.18
CA LYS A 182 20.63 16.38 1.63
C LYS A 182 19.62 17.29 0.94
N TYR A 183 18.80 16.74 0.04
CA TYR A 183 17.87 17.54 -0.75
C TYR A 183 16.57 17.87 -0.01
N SER A 184 16.19 17.10 1.00
CA SER A 184 15.13 17.51 1.95
C SER A 184 15.57 18.75 2.74
N THR A 185 16.82 18.81 3.20
CA THR A 185 17.37 19.99 3.89
C THR A 185 17.47 21.20 2.94
N LEU A 186 17.97 20.99 1.72
CA LEU A 186 18.13 22.09 0.74
C LEU A 186 16.78 22.62 0.21
N SER A 187 15.75 21.77 0.17
CA SER A 187 14.39 22.18 -0.25
C SER A 187 13.75 23.17 0.72
N ALA A 188 14.20 23.19 1.98
CA ALA A 188 13.71 24.05 3.05
C ALA A 188 12.17 24.00 3.23
N ILE A 189 11.54 22.86 2.93
CA ILE A 189 10.11 22.65 3.05
C ILE A 189 9.71 22.83 4.52
N SER A 190 8.91 23.85 4.79
CA SER A 190 8.44 24.22 6.12
C SER A 190 6.95 24.45 6.11
N VAL A 191 6.25 24.17 7.21
CA VAL A 191 4.81 24.29 7.31
C VAL A 191 4.40 25.49 8.13
N ALA A 192 3.53 26.33 7.56
CA ALA A 192 2.89 27.42 8.26
C ALA A 192 1.36 27.20 8.33
N VAL A 193 0.69 27.88 9.26
CA VAL A 193 -0.78 27.80 9.38
C VAL A 193 -1.48 28.33 8.13
N CYS A 194 -0.86 29.28 7.42
CA CYS A 194 -1.40 29.85 6.17
C CYS A 194 -1.42 28.86 5.01
N ASP A 195 -0.56 27.82 5.02
CA ASP A 195 -0.47 26.83 3.95
C ASP A 195 -1.68 25.88 3.91
N ALA A 196 -2.42 25.81 5.00
CA ALA A 196 -3.70 25.11 5.04
C ALA A 196 -4.80 25.96 4.36
N VAL A 197 -4.78 26.04 3.02
CA VAL A 197 -5.70 26.90 2.25
C VAL A 197 -7.13 26.39 2.33
N ILE A 198 -8.06 27.24 2.80
CA ILE A 198 -9.48 26.91 2.90
C ILE A 198 -10.13 27.12 1.54
N PRO A 199 -10.88 26.14 1.00
CA PRO A 199 -11.56 26.32 -0.29
C PRO A 199 -12.68 27.37 -0.18
N PRO A 200 -12.78 28.35 -1.09
CA PRO A 200 -13.77 29.43 -1.02
C PRO A 200 -15.22 28.92 -1.15
N GLN A 201 -15.43 27.77 -1.77
CA GLN A 201 -16.76 27.16 -1.95
C GLN A 201 -17.31 26.49 -0.67
N LYS A 202 -16.51 26.40 0.42
CA LYS A 202 -16.89 25.68 1.64
C LYS A 202 -18.20 26.19 2.23
N ASP A 203 -18.34 27.50 2.40
CA ASP A 203 -19.49 28.12 3.07
C ASP A 203 -20.79 27.93 2.27
N GLU A 204 -20.72 27.99 0.95
CA GLU A 204 -21.85 27.71 0.06
C GLU A 204 -22.32 26.25 0.16
N LEU A 205 -21.38 25.30 0.17
CA LEU A 205 -21.68 23.88 0.30
C LEU A 205 -22.30 23.54 1.67
N ILE A 206 -21.84 24.19 2.73
CA ILE A 206 -22.41 24.02 4.08
C ILE A 206 -23.81 24.61 4.14
N ALA A 207 -24.04 25.81 3.58
CA ALA A 207 -25.34 26.45 3.56
C ALA A 207 -26.38 25.65 2.75
N ASP A 208 -25.97 25.00 1.66
CA ASP A 208 -26.85 24.12 0.90
C ASP A 208 -27.21 22.86 1.70
N ALA A 209 -26.26 22.26 2.39
CA ALA A 209 -26.50 21.11 3.27
C ALA A 209 -27.48 21.46 4.40
N ASP A 210 -27.36 22.64 5.01
CA ASP A 210 -28.28 23.13 6.05
C ASP A 210 -29.70 23.25 5.52
N LYS A 211 -29.88 23.72 4.28
CA LYS A 211 -31.21 23.79 3.64
C LYS A 211 -31.81 22.39 3.46
N GLN A 212 -31.02 21.43 2.98
CA GLN A 212 -31.45 20.04 2.79
C GLN A 212 -31.84 19.38 4.12
N VAL A 213 -31.01 19.52 5.16
CA VAL A 213 -31.30 19.00 6.50
C VAL A 213 -32.55 19.64 7.09
N SER A 214 -32.77 20.96 6.87
CA SER A 214 -33.99 21.66 7.29
C SER A 214 -35.22 21.10 6.60
N GLN A 215 -35.14 20.71 5.33
CA GLN A 215 -36.23 20.05 4.60
C GLN A 215 -36.56 18.68 5.19
N VAL A 216 -35.55 17.87 5.47
CA VAL A 216 -35.70 16.53 6.11
C VAL A 216 -36.39 16.69 7.48
N ASN A 217 -35.96 17.66 8.29
CA ASN A 217 -36.58 17.94 9.59
C ASN A 217 -38.05 18.41 9.45
N LYS A 218 -38.40 19.19 8.42
CA LYS A 218 -39.78 19.55 8.13
C LYS A 218 -40.65 18.36 7.75
N LEU A 219 -40.10 17.40 6.96
CA LEU A 219 -40.81 16.16 6.62
C LEU A 219 -41.05 15.30 7.86
N PHE A 220 -40.05 15.20 8.73
CA PHE A 220 -40.18 14.50 10.01
C PHE A 220 -41.25 15.13 10.91
N ASN A 221 -41.22 16.44 11.08
CA ASN A 221 -42.20 17.16 11.90
C ASN A 221 -43.65 17.06 11.35
N ARG A 222 -43.81 16.78 10.05
CA ARG A 222 -45.10 16.47 9.42
C ARG A 222 -45.50 14.99 9.55
N GLY A 223 -44.67 14.15 10.14
CA GLY A 223 -44.93 12.71 10.31
C GLY A 223 -44.82 11.90 9.04
N LEU A 224 -44.17 12.42 7.98
CA LEU A 224 -44.01 11.74 6.69
C LEU A 224 -42.85 10.72 6.65
N ILE A 225 -41.88 10.87 7.54
CA ILE A 225 -40.71 9.98 7.66
C ILE A 225 -40.54 9.55 9.11
N SER A 226 -39.94 8.35 9.31
CA SER A 226 -39.58 7.83 10.63
C SER A 226 -38.34 8.51 11.19
N GLU A 227 -38.10 8.38 12.49
CA GLU A 227 -36.86 8.90 13.11
C GLU A 227 -35.59 8.27 12.56
N ASN A 228 -35.62 6.96 12.28
CA ASN A 228 -34.50 6.26 11.67
C ASN A 228 -34.20 6.76 10.26
N GLU A 229 -35.23 7.01 9.46
CA GLU A 229 -35.06 7.58 8.11
C GLU A 229 -34.50 9.00 8.18
N ARG A 230 -35.04 9.84 9.07
CA ARG A 230 -34.52 11.20 9.32
C ARG A 230 -33.02 11.15 9.67
N TYR A 231 -32.66 10.27 10.62
CA TYR A 231 -31.27 10.07 11.03
C TYR A 231 -30.38 9.65 9.87
N THR A 232 -30.78 8.63 9.12
CA THR A 232 -30.02 8.13 7.98
C THR A 232 -29.87 9.17 6.87
N GLN A 233 -30.96 9.87 6.52
CA GLN A 233 -30.91 10.93 5.51
C GLN A 233 -30.01 12.09 5.93
N THR A 234 -30.06 12.49 7.19
CA THR A 234 -29.21 13.57 7.73
C THR A 234 -27.72 13.20 7.65
N ILE A 235 -27.36 11.97 8.03
CA ILE A 235 -25.98 11.49 7.93
C ILE A 235 -25.52 11.46 6.48
N ASN A 236 -26.33 10.93 5.58
CA ASN A 236 -26.00 10.85 4.16
C ASN A 236 -25.76 12.23 3.53
N ILE A 237 -26.59 13.24 3.88
CA ILE A 237 -26.40 14.62 3.43
C ILE A 237 -25.06 15.18 3.90
N TRP A 238 -24.73 15.01 5.19
CA TRP A 238 -23.49 15.52 5.74
C TRP A 238 -22.25 14.76 5.21
N GLN A 239 -22.37 13.45 5.00
CA GLN A 239 -21.29 12.67 4.37
C GLN A 239 -21.03 13.15 2.95
N ALA A 240 -22.07 13.26 2.13
CA ALA A 240 -21.97 13.76 0.76
C ALA A 240 -21.38 15.19 0.70
N THR A 241 -21.77 16.05 1.66
CA THR A 241 -21.24 17.41 1.75
C THR A 241 -19.76 17.41 2.12
N THR A 242 -19.37 16.56 3.06
CA THR A 242 -17.97 16.39 3.47
C THR A 242 -17.11 15.93 2.29
N ASP A 243 -17.62 15.05 1.44
CA ASP A 243 -16.92 14.57 0.24
C ASP A 243 -16.81 15.66 -0.84
N LYS A 244 -17.88 16.48 -1.02
CA LYS A 244 -17.84 17.65 -1.91
C LYS A 244 -16.78 18.66 -1.46
N VAL A 245 -16.75 19.00 -0.16
CA VAL A 245 -15.73 19.89 0.42
C VAL A 245 -14.32 19.32 0.24
N SER A 246 -14.14 18.00 0.39
CA SER A 246 -12.84 17.34 0.18
C SER A 246 -12.39 17.44 -1.26
N LYS A 247 -13.29 17.25 -2.23
CA LYS A 247 -12.99 17.41 -3.66
C LYS A 247 -12.67 18.86 -4.01
N ALA A 248 -13.42 19.82 -3.48
CA ALA A 248 -13.14 21.24 -3.65
C ALA A 248 -11.78 21.63 -3.07
N LEU A 249 -11.42 21.10 -1.90
CA LEU A 249 -10.12 21.30 -1.27
C LEU A 249 -8.98 20.77 -2.16
N ALA A 250 -9.09 19.54 -2.63
CA ALA A 250 -8.08 18.93 -3.49
C ALA A 250 -7.89 19.70 -4.82
N ALA A 251 -8.96 20.26 -5.37
CA ALA A 251 -8.91 21.07 -6.60
C ALA A 251 -8.29 22.46 -6.39
N ASN A 252 -8.50 23.06 -5.21
CA ASN A 252 -8.03 24.42 -4.91
C ASN A 252 -6.60 24.45 -4.30
N LEU A 253 -6.09 23.33 -3.83
CA LEU A 253 -4.77 23.28 -3.20
C LEU A 253 -3.67 23.36 -4.27
N PRO A 254 -2.76 24.37 -4.21
CA PRO A 254 -1.67 24.47 -5.16
C PRO A 254 -0.74 23.24 -5.09
N LYS A 255 -0.25 22.79 -6.23
CA LYS A 255 0.68 21.63 -6.29
C LYS A 255 2.03 21.90 -5.62
N ASP A 256 2.41 23.17 -5.53
CA ASP A 256 3.64 23.64 -4.88
C ASP A 256 3.47 23.92 -3.37
N ASN A 257 2.28 23.64 -2.83
CA ASN A 257 2.02 23.79 -1.41
C ASN A 257 2.77 22.71 -0.61
N GLU A 258 3.48 23.10 0.45
CA GLU A 258 4.33 22.23 1.25
C GLU A 258 3.56 21.09 1.90
N ILE A 259 2.36 21.37 2.43
CA ILE A 259 1.45 20.35 3.02
C ILE A 259 1.01 19.35 1.95
N PHE A 260 0.71 19.84 0.74
CA PHE A 260 0.35 18.97 -0.38
C PHE A 260 1.53 18.08 -0.79
N MET A 261 2.74 18.65 -0.93
CA MET A 261 3.93 17.87 -1.28
C MET A 261 4.24 16.77 -0.25
N MET A 262 4.07 17.04 1.05
CA MET A 262 4.26 16.03 2.09
C MET A 262 3.26 14.87 1.98
N ALA A 263 2.00 15.16 1.67
CA ALA A 263 0.95 14.14 1.54
C ALA A 263 1.02 13.40 0.21
N ASP A 264 1.28 14.09 -0.91
CA ASP A 264 1.37 13.50 -2.26
C ASP A 264 2.59 12.58 -2.39
N SER A 265 3.73 13.00 -1.83
CA SER A 265 4.93 12.15 -1.76
C SER A 265 4.71 10.89 -0.90
N GLY A 266 3.75 10.90 0.02
CA GLY A 266 3.56 9.85 1.03
C GLY A 266 4.59 9.89 2.15
N ALA A 267 5.40 10.95 2.25
CA ALA A 267 6.39 11.11 3.32
C ALA A 267 5.72 11.25 4.68
N ARG A 268 4.73 12.12 4.78
CA ARG A 268 3.96 12.33 6.02
C ARG A 268 2.58 12.90 5.71
N GLY A 269 1.60 12.45 6.48
CA GLY A 269 0.23 12.93 6.32
C GLY A 269 -0.58 12.20 5.26
N SER A 270 -1.86 12.53 5.20
CA SER A 270 -2.81 12.01 4.22
C SER A 270 -3.81 13.10 3.84
N MET A 271 -4.49 12.96 2.71
CA MET A 271 -5.55 13.88 2.29
C MET A 271 -6.67 14.00 3.33
N ASN A 272 -6.94 12.93 4.11
CA ASN A 272 -7.90 12.98 5.21
C ASN A 272 -7.47 13.90 6.36
N GLN A 273 -6.17 13.98 6.64
CA GLN A 273 -5.63 14.91 7.64
C GLN A 273 -5.67 16.34 7.13
N ILE A 274 -5.33 16.58 5.86
CA ILE A 274 -5.45 17.91 5.23
C ILE A 274 -6.90 18.39 5.23
N LYS A 275 -7.86 17.50 4.97
CA LYS A 275 -9.29 17.77 5.07
C LYS A 275 -9.69 18.27 6.46
N GLN A 276 -9.14 17.70 7.52
CA GLN A 276 -9.39 18.16 8.89
C GLN A 276 -8.75 19.52 9.20
N LEU A 277 -7.60 19.81 8.57
CA LEU A 277 -6.86 21.07 8.75
C LEU A 277 -7.53 22.26 8.04
N ALA A 278 -7.94 22.07 6.78
CA ALA A 278 -8.38 23.16 5.91
C ALA A 278 -9.78 22.99 5.32
N GLY A 279 -10.37 21.81 5.39
CA GLY A 279 -11.71 21.54 4.88
C GLY A 279 -12.77 21.56 5.97
N MET A 280 -13.37 20.43 6.24
CA MET A 280 -14.39 20.19 7.27
C MET A 280 -14.03 18.91 8.03
N ARG A 281 -14.09 18.93 9.36
CA ARG A 281 -13.83 17.74 10.16
C ARG A 281 -14.89 16.65 9.94
N GLY A 282 -16.17 17.06 9.83
CA GLY A 282 -17.27 16.17 9.48
C GLY A 282 -17.93 15.47 10.66
N LEU A 283 -18.50 14.29 10.40
CA LEU A 283 -19.25 13.51 11.38
C LEU A 283 -18.31 12.75 12.31
N LEU A 284 -18.65 12.71 13.60
CA LEU A 284 -17.93 11.96 14.62
C LEU A 284 -18.82 10.87 15.23
N ALA A 285 -18.19 9.79 15.68
CA ALA A 285 -18.87 8.76 16.47
C ALA A 285 -18.86 9.10 17.96
N ASN A 286 -19.96 8.80 18.66
CA ASN A 286 -20.00 8.88 20.10
C ASN A 286 -19.22 7.71 20.76
N THR A 287 -19.15 7.68 22.09
CA THR A 287 -18.47 6.61 22.84
C THR A 287 -19.10 5.24 22.64
N ALA A 288 -20.38 5.15 22.25
CA ALA A 288 -21.09 3.90 21.95
C ALA A 288 -20.91 3.43 20.49
N GLY A 289 -20.21 4.22 19.64
CA GLY A 289 -20.01 3.88 18.23
C GLY A 289 -21.08 4.44 17.28
N LYS A 290 -22.16 5.05 17.78
CA LYS A 290 -23.20 5.66 16.95
C LYS A 290 -22.73 7.02 16.43
N THR A 291 -22.97 7.33 15.16
CA THR A 291 -22.61 8.62 14.55
C THR A 291 -23.46 9.74 15.15
N ILE A 292 -22.82 10.85 15.48
CA ILE A 292 -23.50 12.06 15.99
C ILE A 292 -24.06 12.81 14.80
N GLU A 293 -25.36 13.16 14.82
CA GLU A 293 -26.07 13.85 13.73
C GLU A 293 -25.53 15.26 13.42
N MET A 294 -24.99 15.93 14.45
CA MET A 294 -24.36 17.25 14.28
C MET A 294 -22.90 17.08 13.83
N PRO A 295 -22.55 17.47 12.59
CA PRO A 295 -21.17 17.45 12.13
C PRO A 295 -20.37 18.59 12.75
N ILE A 296 -19.07 18.42 12.83
CA ILE A 296 -18.15 19.53 13.08
C ILE A 296 -17.90 20.22 11.74
N ARG A 297 -18.42 21.44 11.58
CA ARG A 297 -18.34 22.24 10.36
C ARG A 297 -17.01 22.96 10.22
N ALA A 298 -16.44 23.33 11.36
CA ALA A 298 -15.15 24.00 11.41
C ALA A 298 -13.99 23.05 11.06
N ASN A 299 -12.88 23.63 10.66
CA ASN A 299 -11.59 22.97 10.53
C ASN A 299 -10.62 23.45 11.64
N TYR A 300 -9.47 22.82 11.75
CA TYR A 300 -8.49 23.20 12.77
C TYR A 300 -7.88 24.60 12.53
N ARG A 301 -7.78 25.06 11.27
CA ARG A 301 -7.29 26.40 10.96
C ARG A 301 -8.23 27.51 11.46
N GLU A 302 -9.54 27.32 11.29
CA GLU A 302 -10.54 28.28 11.77
C GLU A 302 -10.72 28.22 13.29
N GLY A 303 -10.40 27.09 13.89
CA GLY A 303 -10.66 26.79 15.28
C GLY A 303 -12.05 26.21 15.52
N LEU A 304 -12.16 25.37 16.55
CA LEU A 304 -13.41 24.73 16.95
C LEU A 304 -14.11 25.57 18.02
N ASN A 305 -15.44 25.58 18.02
CA ASN A 305 -16.19 26.11 19.14
C ASN A 305 -16.11 25.16 20.36
N ILE A 306 -16.54 25.62 21.54
CA ILE A 306 -16.39 24.86 22.81
C ILE A 306 -17.10 23.52 22.72
N LEU A 307 -18.30 23.45 22.13
CA LEU A 307 -19.08 22.22 22.00
C LEU A 307 -18.42 21.24 21.01
N GLU A 308 -18.00 21.74 19.86
CA GLU A 308 -17.27 20.94 18.85
C GLU A 308 -15.96 20.39 19.40
N TYR A 309 -15.22 21.22 20.15
CA TYR A 309 -13.99 20.79 20.83
C TYR A 309 -14.26 19.68 21.85
N PHE A 310 -15.28 19.82 22.68
CA PHE A 310 -15.63 18.82 23.68
C PHE A 310 -16.02 17.48 23.05
N VAL A 311 -16.84 17.48 22.02
CA VAL A 311 -17.22 16.27 21.27
C VAL A 311 -15.99 15.61 20.64
N SER A 312 -15.13 16.43 20.04
CA SER A 312 -13.87 15.99 19.44
C SER A 312 -12.92 15.35 20.45
N ALA A 313 -12.75 15.98 21.63
CA ALA A 313 -11.90 15.48 22.70
C ALA A 313 -12.36 14.11 23.25
N ARG A 314 -13.69 13.90 23.34
CA ARG A 314 -14.26 12.60 23.73
C ARG A 314 -13.94 11.49 22.74
N GLY A 315 -14.07 11.80 21.42
CA GLY A 315 -13.70 10.87 20.35
C GLY A 315 -12.21 10.50 20.38
N ALA A 316 -11.35 11.49 20.54
CA ALA A 316 -9.91 11.28 20.66
C ALA A 316 -9.53 10.42 21.89
N ARG A 317 -10.13 10.71 23.06
CA ARG A 317 -9.90 9.90 24.26
C ARG A 317 -10.33 8.44 24.08
N LYS A 318 -11.48 8.22 23.43
CA LYS A 318 -11.93 6.86 23.10
C LYS A 318 -10.92 6.16 22.21
N GLY A 319 -10.43 6.82 21.14
CA GLY A 319 -9.42 6.25 20.26
C GLY A 319 -8.14 5.85 21.00
N LEU A 320 -7.64 6.69 21.90
CA LEU A 320 -6.47 6.39 22.73
C LEU A 320 -6.70 5.16 23.63
N ALA A 321 -7.84 5.09 24.31
CA ALA A 321 -8.18 3.97 25.16
C ALA A 321 -8.37 2.66 24.37
N ASP A 322 -9.08 2.73 23.25
CA ASP A 322 -9.31 1.58 22.35
C ASP A 322 -7.98 1.04 21.81
N THR A 323 -7.05 1.90 21.42
CA THR A 323 -5.72 1.50 20.96
C THR A 323 -4.95 0.73 22.03
N ALA A 324 -4.91 1.26 23.26
CA ALA A 324 -4.20 0.63 24.36
C ALA A 324 -4.78 -0.76 24.74
N LEU A 325 -6.10 -0.91 24.69
CA LEU A 325 -6.76 -2.18 25.00
C LEU A 325 -6.59 -3.22 23.87
N ARG A 326 -6.78 -2.81 22.62
CA ARG A 326 -6.69 -3.71 21.47
C ARG A 326 -5.29 -4.22 21.17
N THR A 327 -4.25 -3.55 21.65
CA THR A 327 -2.86 -4.04 21.54
C THR A 327 -2.70 -5.39 22.24
N ALA A 328 -3.32 -5.56 23.41
CA ALA A 328 -3.32 -6.83 24.13
C ALA A 328 -4.08 -7.93 23.36
N ASP A 329 -5.24 -7.60 22.75
CA ASP A 329 -6.03 -8.55 21.97
C ASP A 329 -5.25 -9.03 20.72
N SER A 330 -4.56 -8.13 20.04
CA SER A 330 -3.70 -8.46 18.90
C SER A 330 -2.56 -9.41 19.31
N GLY A 331 -1.89 -9.13 20.43
CA GLY A 331 -0.84 -10.00 20.95
C GLY A 331 -1.36 -11.38 21.34
N TYR A 332 -2.53 -11.46 21.95
CA TYR A 332 -3.15 -12.73 22.31
C TYR A 332 -3.59 -13.54 21.08
N LEU A 333 -4.13 -12.89 20.05
CA LEU A 333 -4.45 -13.56 18.79
C LEU A 333 -3.19 -14.14 18.14
N THR A 334 -2.11 -13.37 18.05
CA THR A 334 -0.82 -13.83 17.50
C THR A 334 -0.29 -15.05 18.24
N ARG A 335 -0.29 -15.01 19.56
CA ARG A 335 0.14 -16.15 20.39
C ARG A 335 -0.66 -17.41 20.09
N ARG A 336 -2.00 -17.33 20.01
CA ARG A 336 -2.85 -18.48 19.70
C ARG A 336 -2.57 -19.06 18.31
N MET A 337 -2.34 -18.17 17.31
CA MET A 337 -1.98 -18.61 15.96
C MET A 337 -0.63 -19.33 15.94
N VAL A 338 0.38 -18.81 16.65
CA VAL A 338 1.69 -19.46 16.77
C VAL A 338 1.56 -20.83 17.45
N ASP A 339 0.83 -20.93 18.56
CA ASP A 339 0.62 -22.18 19.29
C ASP A 339 -0.01 -23.28 18.41
N VAL A 340 -0.92 -22.91 17.51
CA VAL A 340 -1.58 -23.86 16.59
C VAL A 340 -0.70 -24.23 15.41
N SER A 341 0.06 -23.27 14.88
CA SER A 341 0.79 -23.43 13.62
C SER A 341 2.26 -23.84 13.76
N GLN A 342 2.81 -23.87 14.98
CA GLN A 342 4.24 -24.14 15.22
C GLN A 342 4.73 -25.50 14.68
N GLU A 343 3.84 -26.48 14.52
CA GLU A 343 4.18 -27.79 13.98
C GLU A 343 4.18 -27.85 12.45
N VAL A 344 3.75 -26.79 11.78
CA VAL A 344 3.75 -26.71 10.31
C VAL A 344 5.14 -26.33 9.81
N ILE A 345 5.94 -27.36 9.54
CA ILE A 345 7.33 -27.26 9.13
C ILE A 345 7.50 -27.96 7.78
N VAL A 346 8.41 -27.48 6.94
CA VAL A 346 8.78 -28.14 5.69
C VAL A 346 9.61 -29.38 6.00
N ARG A 347 9.08 -30.58 5.74
CA ARG A 347 9.73 -31.85 6.09
C ARG A 347 10.14 -32.71 4.89
N GLU A 348 9.51 -32.51 3.75
CA GLU A 348 9.73 -33.27 2.52
C GLU A 348 9.97 -32.32 1.35
N ILE A 349 10.73 -32.75 0.36
CA ILE A 349 10.97 -31.92 -0.85
C ILE A 349 9.71 -31.95 -1.72
N ASP A 350 9.19 -33.15 -1.99
CA ASP A 350 8.01 -33.33 -2.83
C ASP A 350 7.10 -34.46 -2.29
N CYS A 351 5.82 -34.18 -2.16
CA CYS A 351 4.80 -35.17 -1.75
C CYS A 351 4.18 -35.94 -2.93
N GLY A 352 4.60 -35.66 -4.18
CA GLY A 352 4.13 -36.34 -5.39
C GLY A 352 2.66 -36.11 -5.73
N THR A 353 2.02 -35.03 -5.22
CA THR A 353 0.62 -34.75 -5.55
C THR A 353 0.47 -34.18 -6.96
N THR A 354 -0.55 -34.65 -7.69
CA THR A 354 -1.02 -34.09 -8.97
C THR A 354 -2.21 -33.15 -8.79
N ASP A 355 -2.67 -33.00 -7.55
CA ASP A 355 -3.73 -32.07 -7.22
C ASP A 355 -3.17 -30.65 -7.04
N GLY A 356 -3.96 -29.65 -7.41
CA GLY A 356 -3.56 -28.25 -7.28
C GLY A 356 -4.76 -27.34 -7.38
N LEU A 357 -4.52 -26.04 -7.15
CA LEU A 357 -5.53 -25.01 -7.25
C LEU A 357 -5.41 -24.24 -8.55
N TRP A 358 -6.54 -23.93 -9.16
CA TRP A 358 -6.60 -23.00 -10.28
C TRP A 358 -6.49 -21.56 -9.78
N VAL A 359 -5.51 -20.85 -10.27
CA VAL A 359 -5.22 -19.47 -9.92
C VAL A 359 -5.45 -18.58 -11.13
N SER A 360 -6.13 -17.46 -10.90
CA SER A 360 -6.35 -16.37 -11.86
C SER A 360 -6.23 -15.04 -11.11
N GLU A 361 -6.26 -13.91 -11.79
CA GLU A 361 -6.26 -12.61 -11.11
C GLU A 361 -7.51 -12.41 -10.23
N ILE A 362 -7.36 -11.60 -9.19
CA ILE A 362 -8.44 -11.28 -8.24
C ILE A 362 -8.88 -9.84 -8.48
N HIS A 363 -10.18 -9.67 -8.69
CA HIS A 363 -10.84 -8.39 -8.85
C HIS A 363 -11.90 -8.17 -7.78
N GLU A 364 -12.05 -6.94 -7.31
CA GLU A 364 -13.19 -6.47 -6.53
C GLU A 364 -13.95 -5.41 -7.35
N GLY A 365 -15.03 -5.80 -7.98
CA GLY A 365 -15.75 -4.96 -8.93
C GLY A 365 -14.90 -4.62 -10.17
N LYS A 366 -14.45 -3.38 -10.26
CA LYS A 366 -13.57 -2.88 -11.35
C LYS A 366 -12.11 -2.74 -10.93
N GLU A 367 -11.82 -2.87 -9.65
CA GLU A 367 -10.48 -2.72 -9.09
C GLU A 367 -9.75 -4.06 -9.06
N LYS A 368 -8.53 -4.09 -9.56
CA LYS A 368 -7.66 -5.26 -9.54
C LYS A 368 -6.93 -5.28 -8.20
N ILE A 369 -7.24 -6.29 -7.36
CA ILE A 369 -6.63 -6.44 -6.03
C ILE A 369 -5.25 -7.07 -6.17
N GLU A 370 -5.15 -8.18 -6.94
CA GLU A 370 -3.92 -8.93 -7.08
C GLU A 370 -3.78 -9.45 -8.52
N SER A 371 -2.61 -9.23 -9.11
CA SER A 371 -2.34 -9.63 -10.49
C SER A 371 -2.12 -11.15 -10.59
N PHE A 372 -2.44 -11.73 -11.74
CA PHE A 372 -2.16 -13.13 -12.03
C PHE A 372 -0.68 -13.45 -11.86
N ARG A 373 0.19 -12.56 -12.36
CA ARG A 373 1.65 -12.67 -12.26
C ARG A 373 2.14 -12.78 -10.82
N GLU A 374 1.69 -11.90 -9.93
CA GLU A 374 2.08 -11.92 -8.50
C GLU A 374 1.67 -13.22 -7.81
N ARG A 375 0.55 -13.81 -8.22
CA ARG A 375 0.05 -15.04 -7.63
C ARG A 375 0.80 -16.30 -8.06
N ILE A 376 1.47 -16.31 -9.21
CA ILE A 376 2.19 -17.47 -9.74
C ILE A 376 3.69 -17.44 -9.43
N ILE A 377 4.28 -16.26 -9.19
CA ILE A 377 5.70 -16.13 -8.86
C ILE A 377 6.03 -16.95 -7.60
N GLY A 378 7.12 -17.71 -7.65
CA GLY A 378 7.59 -18.53 -6.54
C GLY A 378 6.77 -19.79 -6.30
N ARG A 379 5.84 -20.14 -7.19
CA ARG A 379 5.02 -21.35 -7.09
C ARG A 379 5.47 -22.41 -8.08
N TYR A 380 5.05 -23.65 -7.84
CA TYR A 380 5.26 -24.76 -8.76
C TYR A 380 3.98 -25.06 -9.52
N ALA A 381 4.07 -25.21 -10.84
CA ALA A 381 2.93 -25.62 -11.67
C ALA A 381 2.65 -27.12 -11.47
N VAL A 382 1.39 -27.52 -11.73
CA VAL A 382 0.98 -28.92 -11.83
C VAL A 382 1.08 -29.31 -13.30
N GLY A 383 2.15 -30.03 -13.66
CA GLY A 383 2.47 -30.37 -15.06
C GLY A 383 3.18 -29.23 -15.81
N ASP A 384 3.53 -29.51 -17.06
CA ASP A 384 4.23 -28.56 -17.91
C ASP A 384 3.34 -27.39 -18.29
N VAL A 385 3.88 -26.17 -18.23
CA VAL A 385 3.22 -24.96 -18.71
C VAL A 385 3.56 -24.75 -20.18
N ILE A 386 2.58 -24.95 -21.05
CA ILE A 386 2.76 -24.93 -22.51
C ILE A 386 2.16 -23.63 -23.06
N ASN A 387 2.89 -23.00 -23.98
CA ASN A 387 2.40 -21.85 -24.72
C ASN A 387 1.22 -22.29 -25.65
N PRO A 388 0.03 -21.73 -25.52
CA PRO A 388 -1.12 -22.14 -26.29
C PRO A 388 -1.01 -21.82 -27.78
N VAL A 389 -0.09 -20.92 -28.19
CA VAL A 389 0.10 -20.50 -29.58
C VAL A 389 1.25 -21.25 -30.25
N THR A 390 2.41 -21.38 -29.58
CA THR A 390 3.61 -22.00 -30.15
C THR A 390 3.74 -23.49 -29.86
N GLY A 391 3.07 -23.98 -28.78
CA GLY A 391 3.19 -25.36 -28.31
C GLY A 391 4.50 -25.67 -27.57
N GLU A 392 5.34 -24.67 -27.33
CA GLU A 392 6.60 -24.81 -26.59
C GLU A 392 6.33 -24.83 -25.08
N VAL A 393 7.15 -25.58 -24.36
CA VAL A 393 7.09 -25.61 -22.89
C VAL A 393 7.80 -24.37 -22.35
N ILE A 394 7.04 -23.48 -21.68
CA ILE A 394 7.56 -22.28 -21.01
C ILE A 394 8.23 -22.69 -19.69
N VAL A 395 7.52 -23.45 -18.86
CA VAL A 395 8.02 -23.93 -17.57
C VAL A 395 7.78 -25.43 -17.48
N PRO A 396 8.83 -26.25 -17.36
CA PRO A 396 8.68 -27.68 -17.16
C PRO A 396 8.18 -28.02 -15.75
N GLU A 397 7.53 -29.17 -15.61
CA GLU A 397 7.12 -29.69 -14.32
C GLU A 397 8.31 -29.81 -13.35
N GLY A 398 8.11 -29.40 -12.10
CA GLY A 398 9.14 -29.43 -11.06
C GLY A 398 10.10 -28.24 -11.05
N LYS A 399 9.98 -27.29 -11.98
CA LYS A 399 10.67 -26.00 -11.90
C LYS A 399 9.77 -24.98 -11.18
N MET A 400 10.37 -24.20 -10.27
CA MET A 400 9.71 -23.07 -9.65
C MET A 400 9.57 -21.93 -10.67
N ILE A 401 8.41 -21.31 -10.74
CA ILE A 401 8.12 -20.18 -11.63
C ILE A 401 8.85 -18.95 -11.09
N ASP A 402 9.82 -18.46 -11.82
CA ASP A 402 10.51 -17.21 -11.50
C ASP A 402 9.82 -15.98 -12.13
N LEU A 403 10.39 -14.79 -11.92
CA LEU A 403 9.84 -13.54 -12.43
C LEU A 403 9.83 -13.49 -13.96
N TYR A 404 10.83 -14.09 -14.62
CA TYR A 404 10.93 -14.12 -16.09
C TYR A 404 9.94 -15.10 -16.67
N ASP A 405 9.87 -16.30 -16.11
CA ASP A 405 8.86 -17.32 -16.46
C ASP A 405 7.43 -16.76 -16.34
N ALA A 406 7.16 -16.00 -15.27
CA ALA A 406 5.84 -15.39 -15.06
C ALA A 406 5.49 -14.34 -16.12
N ASN A 407 6.46 -13.55 -16.57
CA ASN A 407 6.27 -12.60 -17.68
C ASN A 407 6.00 -13.32 -19.00
N ASP A 408 6.72 -14.41 -19.27
CA ASP A 408 6.54 -15.21 -20.49
C ASP A 408 5.17 -15.90 -20.49
N ILE A 409 4.70 -16.37 -19.34
CA ILE A 409 3.35 -16.94 -19.17
C ILE A 409 2.26 -15.89 -19.45
N GLU A 410 2.43 -14.66 -18.92
CA GLU A 410 1.49 -13.57 -19.16
C GLU A 410 1.51 -13.12 -20.64
N ALA A 411 2.69 -13.02 -21.25
CA ALA A 411 2.88 -12.69 -22.67
C ALA A 411 2.27 -13.76 -23.61
N ALA A 412 2.29 -15.03 -23.20
CA ALA A 412 1.62 -16.12 -23.92
C ALA A 412 0.07 -16.09 -23.81
N GLY A 413 -0.51 -15.13 -23.07
CA GLY A 413 -1.95 -14.95 -22.91
C GLY A 413 -2.63 -15.94 -21.98
N ILE A 414 -1.88 -16.63 -21.12
CA ILE A 414 -2.42 -17.54 -20.12
C ILE A 414 -2.98 -16.73 -18.97
N THR A 415 -4.29 -16.88 -18.72
CA THR A 415 -5.00 -16.14 -17.64
C THR A 415 -5.32 -17.00 -16.42
N LYS A 416 -5.16 -18.33 -16.52
CA LYS A 416 -5.41 -19.30 -15.45
C LYS A 416 -4.35 -20.38 -15.50
N LEU A 417 -3.79 -20.70 -14.34
CA LEU A 417 -2.81 -21.74 -14.19
C LEU A 417 -3.13 -22.63 -13.00
N LYS A 418 -2.89 -23.93 -13.11
CA LYS A 418 -3.02 -24.87 -12.00
C LYS A 418 -1.66 -24.94 -11.28
N ILE A 419 -1.63 -24.45 -10.04
CA ILE A 419 -0.43 -24.45 -9.22
C ILE A 419 -0.57 -25.39 -8.02
N ARG A 420 0.57 -25.86 -7.52
CA ARG A 420 0.63 -26.62 -6.26
C ARG A 420 0.30 -25.71 -5.07
N SER A 421 -0.37 -26.27 -4.07
CA SER A 421 -0.81 -25.54 -2.90
C SER A 421 -0.65 -26.36 -1.63
N LEU A 422 -0.48 -25.68 -0.50
CA LEU A 422 -0.47 -26.32 0.82
C LEU A 422 -1.80 -27.03 1.13
N LEU A 423 -2.92 -26.51 0.60
CA LEU A 423 -4.26 -27.09 0.82
C LEU A 423 -4.45 -28.45 0.16
N THR A 424 -3.64 -28.77 -0.86
CA THR A 424 -3.66 -30.04 -1.57
C THR A 424 -2.43 -30.91 -1.29
N CYS A 425 -1.59 -30.48 -0.35
CA CYS A 425 -0.38 -31.21 0.02
C CYS A 425 -0.75 -32.55 0.68
N ARG A 426 -0.06 -33.65 0.27
CA ARG A 426 -0.25 -35.02 0.78
C ARG A 426 0.85 -35.46 1.74
N ALA A 427 1.71 -34.57 2.22
CA ALA A 427 2.69 -34.88 3.25
C ALA A 427 2.01 -35.39 4.52
N LYS A 428 2.54 -36.42 5.15
CA LYS A 428 1.95 -37.02 6.35
C LYS A 428 2.02 -36.11 7.57
N ILE A 429 3.14 -35.41 7.73
CA ILE A 429 3.39 -34.48 8.83
C ILE A 429 4.05 -33.24 8.24
N GLY A 430 3.54 -32.07 8.60
CA GLY A 430 4.03 -30.81 8.02
C GLY A 430 3.62 -30.64 6.56
N VAL A 431 4.51 -30.09 5.76
CA VAL A 431 4.28 -29.78 4.33
C VAL A 431 5.53 -30.10 3.50
N CYS A 432 5.37 -30.18 2.19
CA CYS A 432 6.51 -30.33 1.28
C CYS A 432 6.92 -28.98 0.66
N ALA A 433 8.19 -28.89 0.27
CA ALA A 433 8.77 -27.68 -0.31
C ALA A 433 8.10 -27.26 -1.62
N HIS A 434 7.78 -28.20 -2.52
CA HIS A 434 7.13 -27.90 -3.79
C HIS A 434 5.70 -27.35 -3.63
N CYS A 435 4.95 -27.78 -2.60
CA CYS A 435 3.61 -27.25 -2.34
C CYS A 435 3.66 -25.85 -1.67
N TYR A 436 4.72 -25.52 -0.96
CA TYR A 436 4.93 -24.20 -0.40
C TYR A 436 5.48 -23.23 -1.45
N GLY A 437 6.55 -23.60 -2.13
CA GLY A 437 7.19 -22.78 -3.17
C GLY A 437 8.43 -22.06 -2.68
N SER A 438 8.56 -20.77 -3.02
CA SER A 438 9.72 -19.96 -2.66
C SER A 438 9.67 -19.48 -1.20
N ASP A 439 10.84 -19.35 -0.60
CA ASP A 439 11.02 -18.52 0.59
C ASP A 439 10.96 -17.04 0.20
N MET A 440 10.06 -16.29 0.84
CA MET A 440 9.85 -14.88 0.54
C MET A 440 11.01 -13.99 0.96
N ALA A 441 11.83 -14.43 1.92
CA ALA A 441 12.96 -13.64 2.41
C ALA A 441 14.12 -13.53 1.40
N ASN A 442 14.32 -14.55 0.57
CA ASN A 442 15.43 -14.60 -0.39
C ASN A 442 14.99 -14.87 -1.84
N GLY A 443 13.74 -15.30 -2.08
CA GLY A 443 13.21 -15.65 -3.39
C GLY A 443 13.69 -17.01 -3.93
N GLU A 444 14.40 -17.80 -3.12
CA GLU A 444 14.88 -19.13 -3.46
C GLU A 444 13.87 -20.21 -3.03
N PRO A 445 13.97 -21.45 -3.56
CA PRO A 445 13.14 -22.54 -3.07
C PRO A 445 13.33 -22.76 -1.55
N VAL A 446 12.20 -22.94 -0.83
CA VAL A 446 12.23 -23.15 0.62
C VAL A 446 13.06 -24.36 1.01
N GLN A 447 13.82 -24.25 2.09
CA GLN A 447 14.68 -25.32 2.61
C GLN A 447 13.90 -26.26 3.55
N LEU A 448 14.42 -27.49 3.69
CA LEU A 448 13.89 -28.43 4.67
C LEU A 448 14.16 -27.94 6.10
N GLY A 449 13.16 -28.03 6.96
CA GLY A 449 13.24 -27.58 8.34
C GLY A 449 12.70 -26.17 8.58
N GLU A 450 12.29 -25.44 7.55
CA GLU A 450 11.73 -24.09 7.67
C GLU A 450 10.39 -24.11 8.40
N SER A 451 10.25 -23.24 9.41
CA SER A 451 9.05 -23.15 10.27
C SER A 451 8.01 -22.18 9.68
N ILE A 452 7.46 -22.56 8.54
CA ILE A 452 6.53 -21.69 7.78
C ILE A 452 5.25 -21.32 8.52
N GLY A 453 4.78 -22.18 9.43
CA GLY A 453 3.59 -21.91 10.25
C GLY A 453 3.80 -20.75 11.21
N VAL A 454 4.97 -20.67 11.85
CA VAL A 454 5.32 -19.55 12.75
C VAL A 454 5.47 -18.27 11.94
N ILE A 455 6.16 -18.31 10.80
CA ILE A 455 6.32 -17.15 9.89
C ILE A 455 4.94 -16.62 9.46
N ALA A 456 4.01 -17.49 9.10
CA ALA A 456 2.66 -17.11 8.72
C ALA A 456 1.90 -16.47 9.90
N ALA A 457 1.95 -17.06 11.09
CA ALA A 457 1.28 -16.53 12.27
C ALA A 457 1.81 -15.14 12.69
N GLU A 458 3.12 -14.95 12.68
CA GLU A 458 3.75 -13.67 12.96
C GLU A 458 3.45 -12.63 11.89
N SER A 459 3.45 -13.02 10.62
CA SER A 459 3.11 -12.14 9.48
C SER A 459 1.67 -11.67 9.50
N ILE A 460 0.75 -12.46 10.04
CA ILE A 460 -0.66 -12.08 10.24
C ILE A 460 -0.81 -11.22 11.50
N GLY A 461 -0.04 -11.52 12.56
CA GLY A 461 -0.13 -10.83 13.84
C GLY A 461 0.51 -9.44 13.86
N GLU A 462 1.61 -9.23 13.14
CA GLU A 462 2.31 -7.95 13.09
C GLU A 462 1.39 -6.80 12.61
N PRO A 463 0.71 -6.88 11.47
CA PRO A 463 -0.20 -5.81 11.03
C PRO A 463 -1.41 -5.63 11.96
N GLY A 464 -1.77 -6.61 12.77
CA GLY A 464 -2.82 -6.49 13.80
C GLY A 464 -2.54 -5.35 14.78
N THR A 465 -1.30 -5.21 15.23
CA THR A 465 -0.88 -4.10 16.10
C THR A 465 -0.95 -2.76 15.37
N GLN A 466 -0.57 -2.71 14.08
CA GLN A 466 -0.67 -1.49 13.26
C GLN A 466 -2.13 -1.10 12.98
N LEU A 467 -3.02 -2.06 12.78
CA LEU A 467 -4.47 -1.81 12.61
C LEU A 467 -5.08 -1.18 13.86
N THR A 468 -4.62 -1.56 15.05
CA THR A 468 -5.07 -0.92 16.31
C THR A 468 -4.62 0.53 16.41
N MET A 469 -3.41 0.85 15.92
CA MET A 469 -2.87 2.22 15.91
C MET A 469 -3.55 3.12 14.87
N ARG A 470 -3.98 2.59 13.72
CA ARG A 470 -4.65 3.37 12.66
C ARG A 470 -5.99 3.95 13.10
N THR A 471 -6.72 3.31 13.99
CA THR A 471 -7.98 3.85 14.54
C THR A 471 -7.76 5.14 15.34
N PHE A 472 -6.57 5.35 15.89
CA PHE A 472 -6.18 6.56 16.58
C PHE A 472 -6.03 7.78 15.64
N HIS A 473 -5.49 7.57 14.43
CA HIS A 473 -5.24 8.65 13.49
C HIS A 473 -6.50 9.20 12.79
N THR A 474 -7.60 8.46 12.80
CA THR A 474 -8.89 8.91 12.23
C THR A 474 -9.67 9.83 13.18
N GLY A 475 -9.26 9.93 14.46
CA GLY A 475 -9.81 10.88 15.42
C GLY A 475 -11.31 10.71 15.72
N GLY A 476 -11.84 9.49 15.57
CA GLY A 476 -13.25 9.18 15.83
C GLY A 476 -14.21 9.58 14.70
N ILE A 477 -13.69 9.87 13.50
CA ILE A 477 -14.53 10.08 12.32
C ILE A 477 -15.26 8.78 12.01
N ALA A 478 -16.59 8.85 11.90
CA ALA A 478 -17.41 7.70 11.57
C ALA A 478 -17.29 7.38 10.07
N SER A 479 -16.84 6.16 9.75
CA SER A 479 -17.03 5.58 8.43
C SER A 479 -18.06 4.46 8.52
N ALA A 480 -18.90 4.31 7.50
CA ALA A 480 -19.93 3.27 7.47
C ALA A 480 -19.34 1.85 7.47
N GLU A 481 -18.08 1.72 7.08
CA GLU A 481 -17.36 0.45 6.93
C GLU A 481 -16.67 -0.03 8.24
N ASP A 482 -16.50 0.86 9.22
CA ASP A 482 -15.66 0.60 10.42
C ASP A 482 -16.25 -0.38 11.45
N ILE A 483 -17.53 -0.73 11.35
CA ILE A 483 -18.20 -1.52 12.41
C ILE A 483 -17.83 -2.99 12.36
N THR A 484 -17.45 -3.50 11.16
CA THR A 484 -17.15 -4.92 10.93
C THR A 484 -15.71 -5.17 10.46
N GLN A 485 -14.93 -4.12 10.26
CA GLN A 485 -13.56 -4.21 9.74
C GLN A 485 -12.51 -4.12 10.86
N GLY A 486 -11.32 -4.64 10.59
CA GLY A 486 -10.20 -4.62 11.51
C GLY A 486 -10.05 -5.89 12.36
N LEU A 487 -9.33 -5.76 13.48
CA LEU A 487 -8.93 -6.90 14.33
C LEU A 487 -10.09 -7.82 14.75
N PRO A 488 -11.28 -7.32 15.16
CA PRO A 488 -12.41 -8.19 15.52
C PRO A 488 -12.88 -9.10 14.39
N ARG A 489 -12.82 -8.62 13.12
CA ARG A 489 -13.20 -9.44 11.97
C ARG A 489 -12.15 -10.50 11.65
N VAL A 490 -10.88 -10.16 11.78
CA VAL A 490 -9.77 -11.11 11.65
C VAL A 490 -9.91 -12.24 12.69
N GLU A 491 -10.21 -11.89 13.94
CA GLU A 491 -10.44 -12.84 15.02
C GLU A 491 -11.66 -13.75 14.76
N GLU A 492 -12.79 -13.17 14.31
CA GLU A 492 -13.99 -13.94 13.93
C GLU A 492 -13.66 -14.99 12.84
N LEU A 493 -12.87 -14.63 11.83
CA LEU A 493 -12.52 -15.53 10.73
C LEU A 493 -11.57 -16.64 11.19
N PHE A 494 -10.51 -16.31 11.93
CA PHE A 494 -9.53 -17.31 12.39
C PHE A 494 -10.09 -18.27 13.43
N GLU A 495 -10.99 -17.78 14.27
CA GLU A 495 -11.64 -18.61 15.30
C GLU A 495 -12.97 -19.24 14.84
N SER A 496 -13.39 -19.01 13.60
CA SER A 496 -14.66 -19.48 13.06
C SER A 496 -15.87 -19.09 13.94
N ARG A 497 -15.82 -17.92 14.56
CA ARG A 497 -16.91 -17.38 15.37
C ARG A 497 -18.07 -16.95 14.47
N ARG A 498 -19.29 -17.03 14.99
CA ARG A 498 -20.46 -16.48 14.30
C ARG A 498 -20.31 -14.97 14.15
N PRO A 499 -20.39 -14.42 12.92
CA PRO A 499 -20.29 -12.99 12.72
C PRO A 499 -21.44 -12.24 13.40
N LYS A 500 -21.16 -11.04 13.90
CA LYS A 500 -22.18 -10.17 14.53
C LYS A 500 -23.31 -9.80 13.57
N SER A 501 -23.01 -9.67 12.30
CA SER A 501 -23.95 -9.39 11.23
C SER A 501 -23.93 -10.54 10.23
N MET A 502 -24.83 -11.51 10.44
CA MET A 502 -24.90 -12.70 9.61
C MET A 502 -25.79 -12.44 8.39
N ALA A 503 -25.29 -12.71 7.20
CA ALA A 503 -26.10 -12.70 6.00
C ALA A 503 -27.12 -13.85 6.04
N ILE A 504 -28.35 -13.57 5.63
CA ILE A 504 -29.36 -14.59 5.43
C ILE A 504 -29.07 -15.27 4.08
N MET A 505 -28.73 -16.56 4.13
CA MET A 505 -28.44 -17.35 2.94
C MET A 505 -29.65 -18.20 2.58
N SER A 506 -29.94 -18.30 1.27
CA SER A 506 -30.94 -19.20 0.76
C SER A 506 -30.40 -20.64 0.74
N GLU A 507 -31.20 -21.61 1.17
CA GLU A 507 -30.87 -23.04 1.11
C GLU A 507 -31.08 -23.60 -0.30
N ILE A 508 -31.82 -22.88 -1.17
CA ILE A 508 -32.13 -23.29 -2.52
C ILE A 508 -31.61 -22.29 -3.55
N SER A 509 -31.21 -22.81 -4.71
CA SER A 509 -30.87 -21.98 -5.88
C SER A 509 -32.15 -21.63 -6.65
N GLY A 510 -32.31 -20.34 -7.02
CA GLY A 510 -33.52 -19.94 -7.72
C GLY A 510 -33.60 -18.46 -8.06
N VAL A 511 -34.72 -18.03 -8.57
CA VAL A 511 -35.01 -16.63 -8.91
C VAL A 511 -35.52 -15.92 -7.67
N VAL A 512 -34.88 -14.80 -7.35
CA VAL A 512 -35.21 -13.94 -6.21
C VAL A 512 -36.31 -12.97 -6.62
N SER A 513 -37.41 -12.91 -5.86
CA SER A 513 -38.45 -11.88 -5.96
C SER A 513 -38.62 -11.19 -4.62
N GLN A 514 -38.84 -9.87 -4.68
CA GLN A 514 -39.03 -9.04 -3.51
C GLN A 514 -40.48 -8.57 -3.47
N ASP A 515 -41.16 -8.84 -2.36
CA ASP A 515 -42.54 -8.35 -2.08
C ASP A 515 -42.43 -7.25 -1.00
N ASP A 516 -42.68 -6.01 -1.39
CA ASP A 516 -42.76 -4.87 -0.47
C ASP A 516 -44.17 -4.79 0.12
N THR A 517 -44.42 -5.50 1.20
CA THR A 517 -45.62 -5.27 2.02
C THR A 517 -45.34 -4.11 3.00
N LYS A 518 -46.37 -3.28 3.27
CA LYS A 518 -46.28 -2.00 4.04
C LYS A 518 -45.57 -2.05 5.41
N LYS A 519 -45.19 -3.22 5.91
CA LYS A 519 -44.50 -3.40 7.19
C LYS A 519 -43.19 -4.18 7.13
N ASN A 520 -43.01 -5.09 6.19
CA ASN A 520 -41.83 -5.95 6.09
C ASN A 520 -41.49 -6.20 4.63
N VAL A 521 -40.22 -6.20 4.31
CA VAL A 521 -39.71 -6.67 3.01
C VAL A 521 -39.61 -8.20 3.09
N VAL A 522 -40.35 -8.91 2.21
CA VAL A 522 -40.30 -10.36 2.11
C VAL A 522 -39.53 -10.74 0.85
N ILE A 523 -38.42 -11.44 1.03
CA ILE A 523 -37.63 -11.98 -0.07
C ILE A 523 -38.07 -13.44 -0.31
N LYS A 524 -38.55 -13.74 -1.51
CA LYS A 524 -38.93 -15.09 -1.95
C LYS A 524 -37.90 -15.60 -2.94
N VAL A 525 -37.38 -16.78 -2.70
CA VAL A 525 -36.50 -17.50 -3.64
C VAL A 525 -37.32 -18.66 -4.22
N THR A 526 -37.54 -18.64 -5.53
CA THR A 526 -38.29 -19.68 -6.24
C THR A 526 -37.29 -20.51 -7.06
N GLY A 527 -37.08 -21.76 -6.67
CA GLY A 527 -36.24 -22.74 -7.36
C GLY A 527 -37.07 -23.83 -8.00
N LYS A 528 -36.48 -24.54 -8.95
CA LYS A 528 -37.04 -25.81 -9.49
C LYS A 528 -36.38 -26.96 -8.74
N ASP A 529 -37.19 -27.90 -8.33
CA ASP A 529 -36.75 -29.16 -7.73
C ASP A 529 -36.18 -30.09 -8.81
N GLU A 530 -35.43 -31.14 -8.43
CA GLU A 530 -34.84 -32.10 -9.37
C GLU A 530 -35.88 -32.76 -10.32
N ASN A 531 -37.15 -32.68 -9.99
CA ASN A 531 -38.27 -33.17 -10.79
C ASN A 531 -38.99 -32.07 -11.60
N GLY A 532 -38.51 -30.86 -11.67
CA GLY A 532 -39.06 -29.76 -12.46
C GLY A 532 -40.24 -29.05 -11.84
#